data_da9f717af431f9b13fc8b1cf2a6477a9
#
_entry.id   da9f717af431f9b13fc8b1cf2a6477a9
#
_cell.length_a   1.000
_cell.length_b   1.000
_cell.length_c   1.000
_cell.angle_alpha   90.00
_cell.angle_beta   90.00
_cell.angle_gamma   90.00
#
_symmetry.space_group_name_H-M   'P 1'
#
loop_
_entity.id
_entity.type
_entity.pdbx_description
1 polymer ?
#
loop_
_entity_poly.entity_id
_entity_poly.type
_entity_poly.pdbx_seq_one_letter_code
_entity_poly.pdbx_strand_id
1 'polypeptide(L)'
;MWKIQENTNERVDHATAGAQVCKEISEPIAFDKDKNMDFALGIFIRMLYSCLVDADFLDTESFMKNGDTGRNSGESMEILRNRLKEHISKWLENTDTDTINGRRTEILNNCIKEGRQKEGIFRLTVPTGGGKTIASLAFALEHAVKNHKDRIIYVIPYTSIIEQNAQVFREMLGEDNVLENHCNVDYENSEEFKPMQLASENWDKPVVVTTNVQFFESLFGNKSSKCRKIHNIA
;
A
#
# COMPACT_ATOMS: atom_id res chain seq x y z
N MET A 1 4.16 0.23 -18.41
CA MET A 1 3.10 -0.60 -18.99
C MET A 1 3.73 -1.81 -19.65
N TRP A 2 3.84 -2.90 -18.94
CA TRP A 2 4.48 -4.13 -19.42
C TRP A 2 3.48 -4.89 -20.29
N LYS A 3 3.78 -5.12 -21.56
CA LYS A 3 3.06 -6.06 -22.40
C LYS A 3 3.73 -7.43 -22.24
N ILE A 4 3.07 -8.34 -21.52
CA ILE A 4 3.36 -9.75 -21.60
C ILE A 4 2.98 -10.18 -23.03
N GLN A 5 3.93 -10.67 -23.80
CA GLN A 5 3.64 -11.29 -25.09
C GLN A 5 2.88 -12.58 -24.82
N GLU A 6 1.67 -12.65 -25.33
CA GLU A 6 0.86 -13.87 -25.35
C GLU A 6 1.55 -14.95 -26.19
N ASN A 7 1.58 -16.15 -25.64
CA ASN A 7 1.76 -17.43 -26.31
C ASN A 7 3.14 -17.80 -26.85
N THR A 8 3.98 -18.33 -25.98
CA THR A 8 4.79 -19.52 -26.30
C THR A 8 4.91 -20.37 -25.04
N ASN A 9 4.75 -21.68 -25.16
CA ASN A 9 5.03 -22.71 -24.14
C ASN A 9 6.54 -22.79 -23.80
N GLU A 10 7.28 -21.73 -23.94
CA GLU A 10 8.67 -21.62 -23.56
C GLU A 10 8.74 -21.14 -22.11
N ARG A 11 9.40 -21.92 -21.30
CA ARG A 11 9.81 -21.57 -19.94
C ARG A 11 10.48 -20.21 -20.00
N VAL A 12 9.88 -19.20 -19.37
CA VAL A 12 10.52 -17.89 -19.23
C VAL A 12 11.82 -18.12 -18.48
N ASP A 13 12.95 -17.77 -19.12
CA ASP A 13 14.23 -17.79 -18.46
C ASP A 13 14.26 -16.63 -17.46
N HIS A 14 14.03 -16.95 -16.20
CA HIS A 14 13.99 -15.98 -15.08
C HIS A 14 15.27 -15.15 -14.99
N ALA A 15 16.41 -15.71 -15.41
CA ALA A 15 17.67 -14.97 -15.44
C ALA A 15 17.64 -13.87 -16.51
N THR A 16 17.06 -14.14 -17.67
CA THR A 16 16.90 -13.16 -18.76
C THR A 16 15.87 -12.09 -18.40
N ALA A 17 14.74 -12.47 -17.80
CA ALA A 17 13.73 -11.52 -17.32
C ALA A 17 14.29 -10.62 -16.21
N GLY A 18 15.02 -11.17 -15.24
CA GLY A 18 15.70 -10.41 -14.20
C GLY A 18 16.78 -9.47 -14.75
N ALA A 19 17.56 -9.92 -15.73
CA ALA A 19 18.57 -9.10 -16.40
C ALA A 19 17.95 -7.94 -17.20
N GLN A 20 16.76 -8.16 -17.78
CA GLN A 20 16.04 -7.11 -18.53
C GLN A 20 15.47 -6.05 -17.59
N VAL A 21 14.88 -6.47 -16.46
CA VAL A 21 14.44 -5.57 -15.38
C VAL A 21 15.63 -4.76 -14.85
N CYS A 22 16.78 -5.40 -14.57
CA CYS A 22 17.99 -4.70 -14.15
C CYS A 22 18.48 -3.70 -15.19
N LYS A 23 18.35 -3.99 -16.48
CA LYS A 23 18.79 -3.13 -17.57
C LYS A 23 17.90 -1.90 -17.77
N GLU A 24 16.60 -2.02 -17.54
CA GLU A 24 15.64 -0.92 -17.64
C GLU A 24 15.63 -0.02 -16.40
N ILE A 25 15.96 -0.56 -15.23
CA ILE A 25 16.17 0.19 -13.98
C ILE A 25 17.55 0.90 -13.97
N SER A 26 18.47 0.51 -14.85
CA SER A 26 19.85 1.08 -14.91
C SER A 26 19.95 2.41 -15.65
N GLU A 27 18.86 3.12 -15.94
CA GLU A 27 18.97 4.56 -16.08
C GLU A 27 19.53 5.12 -14.77
N PRO A 28 20.53 6.01 -14.80
CA PRO A 28 21.34 6.29 -13.62
C PRO A 28 20.47 6.84 -12.50
N ILE A 29 20.22 6.02 -11.49
CA ILE A 29 19.76 6.51 -10.19
C ILE A 29 20.89 7.43 -9.73
N ALA A 30 20.65 8.74 -9.80
CA ALA A 30 21.58 9.74 -9.32
C ALA A 30 21.64 9.62 -7.80
N PHE A 31 22.53 8.75 -7.30
CA PHE A 31 22.86 8.70 -5.89
C PHE A 31 23.64 9.98 -5.54
N ASP A 32 23.10 10.77 -4.63
CA ASP A 32 23.86 11.88 -4.03
C ASP A 32 25.07 11.29 -3.29
N LYS A 33 26.26 11.55 -3.83
CA LYS A 33 27.51 10.93 -3.37
C LYS A 33 27.89 11.28 -1.92
N ASP A 34 27.21 12.22 -1.31
CA ASP A 34 27.59 12.77 -0.01
C ASP A 34 26.80 12.20 1.19
N LYS A 35 25.78 11.34 0.99
CA LYS A 35 24.96 10.84 2.11
C LYS A 35 24.54 9.39 1.95
N ASN A 36 25.17 8.51 2.74
CA ASN A 36 24.68 7.13 2.97
C ASN A 36 24.50 6.25 1.70
N MET A 37 25.43 6.35 0.74
CA MET A 37 25.37 5.57 -0.51
C MET A 37 25.23 4.06 -0.24
N ASP A 38 25.93 3.52 0.75
CA ASP A 38 25.88 2.09 1.09
C ASP A 38 24.49 1.67 1.55
N PHE A 39 23.81 2.54 2.33
CA PHE A 39 22.44 2.27 2.77
C PHE A 39 21.46 2.33 1.60
N ALA A 40 21.55 3.36 0.75
CA ALA A 40 20.70 3.51 -0.42
C ALA A 40 20.88 2.35 -1.41
N LEU A 41 22.12 1.95 -1.66
CA LEU A 41 22.44 0.79 -2.49
C LEU A 41 21.89 -0.52 -1.87
N GLY A 42 22.02 -0.67 -0.56
CA GLY A 42 21.47 -1.82 0.17
C GLY A 42 19.95 -1.92 0.02
N ILE A 43 19.21 -0.82 0.17
CA ILE A 43 17.76 -0.78 -0.06
C ILE A 43 17.42 -1.09 -1.52
N PHE A 44 18.14 -0.49 -2.47
CA PHE A 44 17.93 -0.74 -3.90
C PHE A 44 18.10 -2.21 -4.27
N ILE A 45 19.18 -2.86 -3.80
CA ILE A 45 19.41 -4.29 -4.03
C ILE A 45 18.27 -5.12 -3.44
N ARG A 46 17.79 -4.77 -2.25
CA ARG A 46 16.65 -5.46 -1.63
C ARG A 46 15.35 -5.29 -2.42
N MET A 47 15.12 -4.13 -3.02
CA MET A 47 13.97 -3.88 -3.91
C MET A 47 14.05 -4.73 -5.17
N LEU A 48 15.21 -4.78 -5.83
CA LEU A 48 15.43 -5.66 -6.99
C LEU A 48 15.20 -7.12 -6.64
N TYR A 49 15.73 -7.57 -5.51
CA TYR A 49 15.52 -8.92 -5.01
C TYR A 49 14.03 -9.19 -4.73
N SER A 50 13.32 -8.22 -4.15
CA SER A 50 11.87 -8.30 -3.91
C SER A 50 11.09 -8.49 -5.21
N CYS A 51 11.37 -7.69 -6.22
CA CYS A 51 10.74 -7.81 -7.54
C CYS A 51 10.97 -9.18 -8.16
N LEU A 52 12.22 -9.67 -8.10
CA LEU A 52 12.58 -10.97 -8.68
C LEU A 52 11.87 -12.11 -7.96
N VAL A 53 11.88 -12.11 -6.64
CA VAL A 53 11.24 -13.16 -5.83
C VAL A 53 9.73 -13.14 -6.03
N ASP A 54 9.10 -11.97 -6.03
CA ASP A 54 7.65 -11.89 -6.21
C ASP A 54 7.24 -12.31 -7.62
N ALA A 55 8.00 -11.93 -8.65
CA ALA A 55 7.77 -12.38 -10.02
C ALA A 55 7.84 -13.90 -10.17
N ASP A 56 8.83 -14.56 -9.54
CA ASP A 56 8.98 -16.02 -9.54
C ASP A 56 7.77 -16.73 -8.88
N PHE A 57 7.32 -16.20 -7.74
CA PHE A 57 6.13 -16.70 -7.06
C PHE A 57 4.85 -16.51 -7.89
N LEU A 58 4.65 -15.34 -8.49
CA LEU A 58 3.49 -15.04 -9.32
C LEU A 58 3.45 -15.87 -10.59
N ASP A 59 4.59 -16.08 -11.24
CA ASP A 59 4.71 -16.93 -12.43
C ASP A 59 4.38 -18.40 -12.10
N THR A 60 4.95 -18.91 -11.02
CA THR A 60 4.64 -20.26 -10.52
C THR A 60 3.16 -20.43 -10.20
N GLU A 61 2.56 -19.45 -9.52
CA GLU A 61 1.13 -19.46 -9.19
C GLU A 61 0.27 -19.46 -10.46
N SER A 62 0.59 -18.58 -11.42
CA SER A 62 -0.11 -18.49 -12.70
C SER A 62 -0.03 -19.80 -13.47
N PHE A 63 1.15 -20.44 -13.52
CA PHE A 63 1.35 -21.74 -14.15
C PHE A 63 0.50 -22.84 -13.49
N MET A 64 0.51 -22.91 -12.15
CA MET A 64 -0.24 -23.94 -11.41
C MET A 64 -1.75 -23.77 -11.51
N LYS A 65 -2.24 -22.54 -11.71
CA LYS A 65 -3.67 -22.19 -11.79
C LYS A 65 -4.16 -21.98 -13.22
N ASN A 66 -3.37 -22.36 -14.24
CA ASN A 66 -3.71 -22.15 -15.65
C ASN A 66 -4.10 -20.70 -16.00
N GLY A 67 -3.45 -19.74 -15.37
CA GLY A 67 -3.65 -18.30 -15.59
C GLY A 67 -4.71 -17.63 -14.70
N ASP A 68 -5.59 -18.39 -14.05
CA ASP A 68 -6.58 -17.84 -13.10
C ASP A 68 -6.00 -17.80 -11.69
N THR A 69 -5.35 -16.71 -11.35
CA THR A 69 -4.73 -16.54 -10.03
C THR A 69 -5.72 -16.12 -8.94
N GLY A 70 -6.90 -15.60 -9.29
CA GLY A 70 -7.87 -15.06 -8.35
C GLY A 70 -7.38 -13.80 -7.61
N ARG A 71 -6.31 -13.14 -8.12
CA ARG A 71 -5.79 -11.90 -7.54
C ARG A 71 -6.60 -10.69 -8.01
N ASN A 72 -6.80 -9.75 -7.10
CA ASN A 72 -7.44 -8.47 -7.37
C ASN A 72 -6.61 -7.37 -6.71
N SER A 73 -6.00 -6.50 -7.49
CA SER A 73 -5.13 -5.41 -6.99
C SER A 73 -5.91 -4.18 -6.49
N GLY A 74 -7.24 -4.21 -6.55
CA GLY A 74 -8.09 -3.10 -6.12
C GLY A 74 -8.22 -1.96 -7.13
N GLU A 75 -8.73 -0.83 -6.67
CA GLU A 75 -9.03 0.35 -7.50
C GLU A 75 -7.95 1.43 -7.37
N SER A 76 -7.92 2.39 -8.31
CA SER A 76 -6.93 3.47 -8.30
C SER A 76 -7.15 4.46 -7.14
N MET A 77 -6.10 5.17 -6.75
CA MET A 77 -6.16 6.19 -5.68
C MET A 77 -7.15 7.30 -5.99
N GLU A 78 -7.35 7.66 -7.26
CA GLU A 78 -8.35 8.66 -7.67
C GLU A 78 -9.77 8.20 -7.37
N ILE A 79 -10.10 6.93 -7.66
CA ILE A 79 -11.41 6.35 -7.39
C ILE A 79 -11.65 6.32 -5.88
N LEU A 80 -10.68 5.84 -5.12
CA LEU A 80 -10.77 5.76 -3.65
C LEU A 80 -10.92 7.13 -2.99
N ARG A 81 -10.15 8.13 -3.46
CA ARG A 81 -10.29 9.51 -3.01
C ARG A 81 -11.69 10.06 -3.29
N ASN A 82 -12.24 9.83 -4.48
CA ASN A 82 -13.56 10.32 -4.83
C ASN A 82 -14.65 9.64 -4.00
N ARG A 83 -14.53 8.31 -3.77
CA ARG A 83 -15.43 7.55 -2.88
C ARG A 83 -15.41 8.10 -1.45
N LEU A 84 -14.21 8.36 -0.89
CA LEU A 84 -14.13 8.99 0.43
C LEU A 84 -14.80 10.37 0.44
N LYS A 85 -14.60 11.20 -0.59
CA LYS A 85 -15.23 12.54 -0.68
C LYS A 85 -16.74 12.46 -0.66
N GLU A 86 -17.34 11.48 -1.31
CA GLU A 86 -18.80 11.26 -1.27
C GLU A 86 -19.27 10.94 0.14
N HIS A 87 -18.57 10.05 0.85
CA HIS A 87 -18.90 9.69 2.23
C HIS A 87 -18.81 10.88 3.21
N ILE A 88 -17.77 11.70 3.08
CA ILE A 88 -17.53 12.83 4.01
C ILE A 88 -18.23 14.12 3.60
N SER A 89 -18.91 14.19 2.44
CA SER A 89 -19.50 15.41 1.90
C SER A 89 -20.40 16.12 2.90
N LYS A 90 -21.30 15.39 3.55
CA LYS A 90 -22.22 15.93 4.58
C LYS A 90 -21.48 16.42 5.84
N TRP A 91 -20.33 15.86 6.16
CA TRP A 91 -19.56 16.32 7.33
C TRP A 91 -18.89 17.65 7.05
N LEU A 92 -18.50 17.90 5.80
CA LEU A 92 -17.87 19.15 5.39
C LEU A 92 -18.83 20.37 5.41
N GLU A 93 -20.12 20.14 5.55
CA GLU A 93 -21.13 21.20 5.72
C GLU A 93 -21.13 21.80 7.14
N ASN A 94 -20.58 21.08 8.14
CA ASN A 94 -20.50 21.55 9.51
C ASN A 94 -19.35 22.55 9.67
N THR A 95 -19.63 23.84 9.56
CA THR A 95 -18.60 24.91 9.62
C THR A 95 -18.52 25.61 10.97
N ASP A 96 -19.45 25.33 11.89
CA ASP A 96 -19.48 25.96 13.22
C ASP A 96 -18.38 25.36 14.12
N THR A 97 -17.26 26.07 14.24
CA THR A 97 -16.08 25.65 15.02
C THR A 97 -16.30 25.66 16.54
N ASP A 98 -17.42 26.19 17.05
CA ASP A 98 -17.77 26.10 18.45
C ASP A 98 -18.29 24.69 18.82
N THR A 99 -18.69 23.94 17.83
CA THR A 99 -19.11 22.53 17.98
C THR A 99 -17.96 21.54 17.77
N ILE A 100 -18.08 20.35 18.38
CA ILE A 100 -17.11 19.26 18.16
C ILE A 100 -17.05 18.85 16.68
N ASN A 101 -18.20 18.81 16.01
CA ASN A 101 -18.27 18.42 14.61
C ASN A 101 -17.65 19.46 13.69
N GLY A 102 -17.86 20.76 13.94
CA GLY A 102 -17.20 21.82 13.18
C GLY A 102 -15.68 21.81 13.34
N ARG A 103 -15.18 21.56 14.55
CA ARG A 103 -13.72 21.38 14.77
C ARG A 103 -13.15 20.16 14.03
N ARG A 104 -13.89 19.04 13.99
CA ARG A 104 -13.52 17.87 13.19
C ARG A 104 -13.48 18.19 11.71
N THR A 105 -14.45 18.96 11.22
CA THR A 105 -14.50 19.43 9.84
C THR A 105 -13.32 20.33 9.49
N GLU A 106 -12.96 21.23 10.38
CA GLU A 106 -11.78 22.09 10.21
C GLU A 106 -10.49 21.25 10.09
N ILE A 107 -10.29 20.26 10.98
CA ILE A 107 -9.14 19.35 10.94
C ILE A 107 -9.14 18.56 9.62
N LEU A 108 -10.29 18.04 9.20
CA LEU A 108 -10.44 17.28 7.97
C LEU A 108 -10.10 18.13 6.73
N ASN A 109 -10.62 19.37 6.65
CA ASN A 109 -10.32 20.30 5.57
C ASN A 109 -8.83 20.65 5.51
N ASN A 110 -8.20 20.87 6.66
CA ASN A 110 -6.76 21.13 6.74
C ASN A 110 -5.96 19.91 6.25
N CYS A 111 -6.33 18.70 6.63
CA CYS A 111 -5.69 17.47 6.17
C CYS A 111 -5.82 17.28 4.65
N ILE A 112 -7.00 17.54 4.08
CA ILE A 112 -7.24 17.48 2.62
C ILE A 112 -6.35 18.51 1.89
N LYS A 113 -6.24 19.72 2.41
CA LYS A 113 -5.42 20.78 1.84
C LYS A 113 -3.93 20.43 1.89
N GLU A 114 -3.45 20.03 3.05
CA GLU A 114 -2.04 19.69 3.28
C GLU A 114 -1.62 18.42 2.54
N GLY A 115 -2.53 17.47 2.27
CA GLY A 115 -2.28 16.30 1.44
C GLY A 115 -1.82 16.63 0.01
N ARG A 116 -2.11 17.83 -0.50
CA ARG A 116 -1.70 18.28 -1.85
C ARG A 116 -0.27 18.82 -1.93
N GLN A 117 0.47 18.80 -0.84
CA GLN A 117 1.87 19.21 -0.83
C GLN A 117 2.76 18.15 -1.50
N LYS A 118 4.00 18.55 -1.77
CA LYS A 118 5.06 17.64 -2.23
C LYS A 118 5.38 16.59 -1.15
N GLU A 119 6.02 15.53 -1.56
CA GLU A 119 6.53 14.48 -0.68
C GLU A 119 7.35 15.06 0.48
N GLY A 120 7.20 14.46 1.65
CA GLY A 120 7.88 14.92 2.85
C GLY A 120 7.43 14.18 4.12
N ILE A 121 7.90 14.65 5.25
CA ILE A 121 7.50 14.16 6.56
C ILE A 121 6.46 15.12 7.13
N PHE A 122 5.27 14.59 7.41
CA PHE A 122 4.15 15.36 7.96
C PHE A 122 3.83 14.86 9.38
N ARG A 123 3.34 15.78 10.20
CA ARG A 123 2.92 15.45 11.56
C ARG A 123 1.49 15.94 11.80
N LEU A 124 0.60 15.03 12.18
CA LEU A 124 -0.77 15.33 12.57
C LEU A 124 -0.91 15.27 14.09
N THR A 125 -1.09 16.44 14.72
CA THR A 125 -1.31 16.54 16.16
C THR A 125 -2.76 16.94 16.44
N VAL A 126 -3.57 15.99 16.86
CA VAL A 126 -5.01 16.15 17.13
C VAL A 126 -5.36 15.40 18.41
N PRO A 127 -6.19 15.98 19.31
CA PRO A 127 -6.61 15.31 20.53
C PRO A 127 -7.43 14.04 20.23
N THR A 128 -7.56 13.17 21.24
CA THR A 128 -8.41 11.99 21.15
C THR A 128 -9.86 12.41 20.87
N GLY A 129 -10.55 11.69 19.99
CA GLY A 129 -11.90 12.05 19.54
C GLY A 129 -11.98 13.12 18.45
N GLY A 130 -10.85 13.72 18.03
CA GLY A 130 -10.80 14.77 17.00
C GLY A 130 -10.88 14.27 15.55
N GLY A 131 -11.26 13.01 15.29
CA GLY A 131 -11.47 12.51 13.93
C GLY A 131 -10.18 12.11 13.18
N LYS A 132 -9.11 11.77 13.90
CA LYS A 132 -7.79 11.44 13.31
C LYS A 132 -7.84 10.38 12.20
N THR A 133 -8.61 9.32 12.37
CA THR A 133 -8.67 8.19 11.45
C THR A 133 -9.09 8.63 10.04
N ILE A 134 -10.19 9.38 9.95
CA ILE A 134 -10.69 9.86 8.65
C ILE A 134 -9.84 11.02 8.11
N ALA A 135 -9.40 11.93 8.98
CA ALA A 135 -8.55 13.05 8.57
C ALA A 135 -7.20 12.57 8.00
N SER A 136 -6.58 11.55 8.62
CA SER A 136 -5.35 10.97 8.11
C SER A 136 -5.56 10.18 6.81
N LEU A 137 -6.69 9.48 6.66
CA LEU A 137 -7.05 8.79 5.42
C LEU A 137 -7.26 9.80 4.28
N ALA A 138 -7.98 10.89 4.53
CA ALA A 138 -8.21 11.95 3.55
C ALA A 138 -6.89 12.61 3.11
N PHE A 139 -5.99 12.90 4.08
CA PHE A 139 -4.64 13.37 3.78
C PHE A 139 -3.89 12.38 2.88
N ALA A 140 -3.86 11.10 3.27
CA ALA A 140 -3.09 10.08 2.57
C ALA A 140 -3.58 9.87 1.12
N LEU A 141 -4.90 9.85 0.88
CA LEU A 141 -5.48 9.73 -0.45
C LEU A 141 -5.21 10.96 -1.33
N GLU A 142 -5.36 12.18 -0.80
CA GLU A 142 -5.00 13.40 -1.55
C GLU A 142 -3.51 13.43 -1.86
N HIS A 143 -2.65 12.98 -0.93
CA HIS A 143 -1.21 12.94 -1.11
C HIS A 143 -0.79 11.89 -2.14
N ALA A 144 -1.40 10.70 -2.09
CA ALA A 144 -1.15 9.64 -3.04
C ALA A 144 -1.52 10.07 -4.47
N VAL A 145 -2.70 10.65 -4.67
CA VAL A 145 -3.12 11.15 -5.99
C VAL A 145 -2.21 12.27 -6.48
N LYS A 146 -1.83 13.22 -5.60
CA LYS A 146 -1.00 14.38 -5.97
C LYS A 146 0.41 13.96 -6.38
N ASN A 147 0.98 12.96 -5.71
CA ASN A 147 2.36 12.52 -5.88
C ASN A 147 2.48 11.17 -6.61
N HIS A 148 1.41 10.73 -7.28
CA HIS A 148 1.37 9.52 -8.11
C HIS A 148 1.82 8.27 -7.35
N LYS A 149 1.32 8.09 -6.11
CA LYS A 149 1.55 6.90 -5.31
C LYS A 149 0.42 5.90 -5.48
N ASP A 150 0.77 4.64 -5.60
CA ASP A 150 -0.18 3.55 -5.84
C ASP A 150 -0.69 2.91 -4.54
N ARG A 151 -0.02 3.16 -3.40
CA ARG A 151 -0.33 2.54 -2.11
C ARG A 151 -0.27 3.47 -0.93
N ILE A 152 -1.09 3.13 0.06
CA ILE A 152 -1.09 3.72 1.40
C ILE A 152 -0.87 2.60 2.39
N ILE A 153 0.15 2.72 3.24
CA ILE A 153 0.45 1.73 4.27
C ILE A 153 0.27 2.38 5.64
N TYR A 154 -0.74 1.89 6.38
CA TYR A 154 -0.99 2.27 7.76
C TYR A 154 -0.28 1.32 8.70
N VAL A 155 0.72 1.83 9.41
CA VAL A 155 1.49 1.06 10.40
C VAL A 155 1.02 1.45 11.80
N ILE A 156 0.39 0.51 12.50
CA ILE A 156 -0.29 0.74 13.78
C ILE A 156 0.30 -0.21 14.85
N PRO A 157 0.60 0.28 16.06
CA PRO A 157 1.30 -0.54 17.06
C PRO A 157 0.43 -1.62 17.73
N TYR A 158 -0.90 -1.51 17.67
CA TYR A 158 -1.83 -2.37 18.40
C TYR A 158 -2.84 -3.04 17.48
N THR A 159 -3.00 -4.36 17.58
CA THR A 159 -3.91 -5.15 16.73
C THR A 159 -5.38 -4.75 16.86
N SER A 160 -5.87 -4.48 18.06
CA SER A 160 -7.26 -4.04 18.28
C SER A 160 -7.60 -2.72 17.57
N ILE A 161 -6.60 -1.83 17.42
CA ILE A 161 -6.79 -0.56 16.69
C ILE A 161 -6.71 -0.81 15.17
N ILE A 162 -5.96 -1.81 14.73
CA ILE A 162 -5.87 -2.21 13.31
C ILE A 162 -7.24 -2.66 12.82
N GLU A 163 -7.86 -3.63 13.50
CA GLU A 163 -9.19 -4.16 13.15
C GLU A 163 -10.23 -3.03 13.02
N GLN A 164 -10.28 -2.14 14.01
CA GLN A 164 -11.19 -1.01 13.99
C GLN A 164 -10.93 -0.05 12.83
N ASN A 165 -9.66 0.31 12.56
CA ASN A 165 -9.33 1.20 11.47
C ASN A 165 -9.54 0.54 10.10
N ALA A 166 -9.18 -0.74 9.95
CA ALA A 166 -9.42 -1.51 8.73
C ALA A 166 -10.91 -1.58 8.42
N GLN A 167 -11.76 -1.82 9.42
CA GLN A 167 -13.21 -1.82 9.25
C GLN A 167 -13.72 -0.46 8.77
N VAL A 168 -13.32 0.63 9.40
CA VAL A 168 -13.69 2.00 8.96
C VAL A 168 -13.23 2.27 7.54
N PHE A 169 -12.01 1.85 7.17
CA PHE A 169 -11.51 2.05 5.81
C PHE A 169 -12.25 1.22 4.77
N ARG A 170 -12.63 -0.02 5.09
CA ARG A 170 -13.48 -0.86 4.22
C ARG A 170 -14.85 -0.24 3.99
N GLU A 171 -15.47 0.29 5.02
CA GLU A 171 -16.77 0.99 4.91
C GLU A 171 -16.68 2.22 4.00
N MET A 172 -15.56 2.95 4.02
CA MET A 172 -15.34 4.16 3.22
C MET A 172 -14.87 3.89 1.80
N LEU A 173 -14.05 2.84 1.61
CA LEU A 173 -13.32 2.61 0.36
C LEU A 173 -13.76 1.33 -0.38
N GLY A 174 -14.50 0.45 0.28
CA GLY A 174 -14.88 -0.88 -0.21
C GLY A 174 -13.94 -1.98 0.25
N GLU A 175 -14.50 -3.17 0.49
CA GLU A 175 -13.81 -4.34 1.02
C GLU A 175 -12.57 -4.75 0.21
N ASP A 176 -12.68 -4.73 -1.11
CA ASP A 176 -11.60 -5.17 -2.01
C ASP A 176 -10.37 -4.27 -2.02
N ASN A 177 -10.45 -3.09 -1.44
CA ASN A 177 -9.39 -2.08 -1.48
C ASN A 177 -8.54 -2.02 -0.22
N VAL A 178 -8.94 -2.72 0.85
CA VAL A 178 -8.29 -2.62 2.16
C VAL A 178 -7.83 -3.99 2.63
N LEU A 179 -6.53 -4.17 2.68
CA LEU A 179 -5.88 -5.34 3.25
C LEU A 179 -5.54 -5.08 4.72
N GLU A 180 -6.02 -5.95 5.59
CA GLU A 180 -5.59 -6.04 6.98
C GLU A 180 -4.55 -7.15 7.09
N ASN A 181 -3.36 -6.87 7.63
CA ASN A 181 -2.29 -7.85 7.72
C ASN A 181 -1.55 -7.79 9.06
N HIS A 182 -1.88 -8.72 9.95
CA HIS A 182 -1.21 -8.93 11.24
C HIS A 182 -1.29 -10.41 11.66
N CYS A 183 -0.61 -10.78 12.74
CA CYS A 183 -0.45 -12.17 13.14
C CYS A 183 -1.76 -12.91 13.55
N ASN A 184 -2.83 -12.17 13.85
CA ASN A 184 -4.10 -12.75 14.29
C ASN A 184 -5.13 -12.89 13.16
N VAL A 185 -4.82 -12.44 11.94
CA VAL A 185 -5.73 -12.58 10.79
C VAL A 185 -5.55 -13.98 10.23
N ASP A 186 -6.59 -14.80 10.31
CA ASP A 186 -6.64 -16.13 9.73
C ASP A 186 -7.49 -16.09 8.44
N TYR A 187 -6.81 -16.14 7.31
CA TYR A 187 -7.45 -16.23 5.98
C TYR A 187 -7.60 -17.67 5.49
N GLU A 188 -7.18 -18.69 6.29
CA GLU A 188 -7.01 -20.06 5.80
C GLU A 188 -8.33 -20.82 5.60
N ASN A 189 -9.46 -20.34 6.13
CA ASN A 189 -10.65 -21.15 6.28
C ASN A 189 -11.81 -20.88 5.31
N SER A 190 -11.68 -20.02 4.31
CA SER A 190 -12.73 -19.85 3.29
C SER A 190 -12.21 -19.42 1.93
N GLU A 191 -12.82 -19.93 0.86
CA GLU A 191 -12.56 -19.51 -0.53
C GLU A 191 -12.87 -18.01 -0.75
N GLU A 192 -13.77 -17.43 0.03
CA GLU A 192 -14.15 -16.01 -0.02
C GLU A 192 -12.98 -15.08 0.37
N PHE A 193 -12.11 -15.51 1.29
CA PHE A 193 -10.93 -14.73 1.72
C PHE A 193 -9.67 -14.99 0.91
N LYS A 194 -9.72 -15.88 -0.09
CA LYS A 194 -8.56 -16.25 -0.91
C LYS A 194 -7.87 -15.04 -1.60
N PRO A 195 -8.58 -14.04 -2.16
CA PRO A 195 -7.93 -12.85 -2.72
C PRO A 195 -7.16 -12.04 -1.67
N MET A 196 -7.67 -11.94 -0.44
CA MET A 196 -7.00 -11.22 0.66
C MET A 196 -5.80 -12.00 1.20
N GLN A 197 -5.89 -13.33 1.28
CA GLN A 197 -4.76 -14.19 1.61
C GLN A 197 -3.63 -13.99 0.60
N LEU A 198 -3.91 -14.07 -0.69
CA LEU A 198 -2.94 -13.85 -1.75
C LEU A 198 -2.33 -12.44 -1.71
N ALA A 199 -3.16 -11.43 -1.47
CA ALA A 199 -2.70 -10.05 -1.32
C ALA A 199 -1.80 -9.86 -0.08
N SER A 200 -2.01 -10.63 1.00
CA SER A 200 -1.19 -10.54 2.21
C SER A 200 0.25 -11.01 2.00
N GLU A 201 0.50 -11.79 0.95
CA GLU A 201 1.84 -12.30 0.63
C GLU A 201 2.78 -11.22 0.09
N ASN A 202 2.26 -10.31 -0.75
CA ASN A 202 3.05 -9.26 -1.39
C ASN A 202 2.54 -7.83 -1.16
N TRP A 203 1.41 -7.66 -0.46
CA TRP A 203 0.75 -6.38 -0.20
C TRP A 203 0.25 -5.65 -1.46
N ASP A 204 -0.23 -6.43 -2.42
CA ASP A 204 -0.80 -5.89 -3.65
C ASP A 204 -2.25 -5.41 -3.47
N LYS A 205 -2.43 -4.41 -2.61
CA LYS A 205 -3.69 -3.69 -2.37
C LYS A 205 -3.42 -2.20 -2.19
N PRO A 206 -4.36 -1.33 -2.59
CA PRO A 206 -4.16 0.12 -2.50
C PRO A 206 -4.03 0.63 -1.07
N VAL A 207 -4.72 0.02 -0.11
CA VAL A 207 -4.61 0.37 1.31
C VAL A 207 -4.25 -0.85 2.13
N VAL A 208 -3.12 -0.81 2.82
CA VAL A 208 -2.65 -1.87 3.70
C VAL A 208 -2.63 -1.36 5.13
N VAL A 209 -3.28 -2.07 6.05
CA VAL A 209 -3.26 -1.77 7.48
C VAL A 209 -2.52 -2.90 8.20
N THR A 210 -1.42 -2.58 8.85
CA THR A 210 -0.50 -3.59 9.40
C THR A 210 0.13 -3.16 10.73
N THR A 211 0.82 -4.11 11.39
CA THR A 211 1.59 -3.81 12.61
C THR A 211 3.00 -3.31 12.30
N ASN A 212 3.61 -2.60 13.28
CA ASN A 212 5.03 -2.25 13.23
C ASN A 212 5.92 -3.49 12.99
N VAL A 213 5.61 -4.61 13.65
CA VAL A 213 6.38 -5.84 13.54
C VAL A 213 6.33 -6.36 12.10
N GLN A 214 5.16 -6.51 11.51
CA GLN A 214 5.01 -6.99 10.13
C GLN A 214 5.66 -6.05 9.12
N PHE A 215 5.54 -4.74 9.32
CA PHE A 215 6.16 -3.75 8.46
C PHE A 215 7.69 -3.85 8.48
N PHE A 216 8.30 -3.82 9.67
CA PHE A 216 9.76 -3.90 9.78
C PHE A 216 10.32 -5.28 9.43
N GLU A 217 9.61 -6.37 9.74
CA GLU A 217 9.98 -7.70 9.26
C GLU A 217 9.96 -7.80 7.73
N SER A 218 9.03 -7.12 7.08
CA SER A 218 8.98 -7.08 5.61
C SER A 218 10.16 -6.28 5.04
N LEU A 219 10.50 -5.14 5.65
CA LEU A 219 11.62 -4.30 5.20
C LEU A 219 13.00 -4.94 5.45
N PHE A 220 13.21 -5.56 6.61
CA PHE A 220 14.53 -5.98 7.08
C PHE A 220 14.69 -7.49 7.25
N GLY A 221 13.62 -8.26 7.11
CA GLY A 221 13.70 -9.73 7.15
C GLY A 221 14.57 -10.31 6.04
N ASN A 222 15.14 -11.49 6.27
CA ASN A 222 16.00 -12.19 5.32
C ASN A 222 15.32 -13.38 4.64
N LYS A 223 14.06 -13.70 5.01
CA LYS A 223 13.29 -14.77 4.36
C LYS A 223 12.71 -14.25 3.04
N SER A 224 12.85 -15.03 1.97
CA SER A 224 12.32 -14.68 0.65
C SER A 224 10.83 -14.34 0.67
N SER A 225 10.01 -15.12 1.38
CA SER A 225 8.58 -14.86 1.54
C SER A 225 8.26 -13.50 2.20
N LYS A 226 9.12 -12.99 3.08
CA LYS A 226 8.96 -11.66 3.68
C LYS A 226 9.41 -10.55 2.75
N CYS A 227 10.42 -10.82 1.92
CA CYS A 227 10.96 -9.85 0.98
C CYS A 227 10.01 -9.51 -0.18
N ARG A 228 9.03 -10.35 -0.50
CA ARG A 228 8.05 -10.14 -1.57
C ARG A 228 7.28 -8.82 -1.48
N LYS A 229 7.23 -8.20 -0.30
CA LYS A 229 6.45 -6.99 -0.02
C LYS A 229 7.21 -5.68 -0.27
N ILE A 230 8.55 -5.73 -0.35
CA ILE A 230 9.40 -4.53 -0.31
C ILE A 230 9.14 -3.61 -1.50
N HIS A 231 9.05 -4.16 -2.71
CA HIS A 231 8.81 -3.38 -3.93
C HIS A 231 7.43 -2.70 -3.95
N ASN A 232 6.48 -3.19 -3.16
CA ASN A 232 5.16 -2.62 -2.97
C ASN A 232 5.11 -1.59 -1.81
N ILE A 233 6.21 -1.39 -1.09
CA ILE A 233 6.35 -0.37 -0.02
C ILE A 233 6.98 0.92 -0.57
N ALA A 234 7.73 0.83 -1.67
CA ALA A 234 8.56 1.91 -2.21
C ALA A 234 7.79 2.94 -3.06
#